data_bff13e604072499406746ed994d37c0f
#
_entry.id   bff13e604072499406746ed994d37c0f
#
_cell.length_a   1.000
_cell.length_b   1.000
_cell.length_c   1.000
_cell.angle_alpha   90.00
_cell.angle_beta   90.00
_cell.angle_gamma   90.00
#
_symmetry.space_group_name_H-M   'P 1'
#
loop_
_entity.id
_entity.type
_entity.pdbx_description
1 polymer ?
#
loop_
_entity_poly.entity_id
_entity_poly.type
_entity_poly.pdbx_seq_one_letter_code
_entity_poly.pdbx_strand_id
1 'polypeptide(L)'
;MKIEYECNKSLNDNEDEIDSAILSEDERKIEQFLSSQIPVIPLDQNKLHKQTKLEIKGITVYFPHKPYENQIAYMTKVIEACQKRTLAALESPTGTGKTLCLLCSVLAFVRHKQLEINSKRINGSFYINNNGDINNNKETTVPIIYYSSRTHSQLSGAINELKKTCYLPRTAVLSARERMCTNQHVNMNKSLTLNTKCRQLRNKKLCKYFNNVDRVNVNSFDRCDI
;
A
#
# COMPACT_ATOMS: atom_id res chain seq x y z
N MET A 1 -12.59 -17.81 -13.61
CA MET A 1 -11.23 -18.17 -13.22
C MET A 1 -11.19 -18.06 -11.69
N LYS A 2 -11.27 -19.20 -11.00
CA LYS A 2 -11.11 -19.27 -9.55
C LYS A 2 -9.61 -19.18 -9.28
N ILE A 3 -9.21 -18.23 -8.48
CA ILE A 3 -7.85 -18.21 -7.93
C ILE A 3 -7.98 -18.88 -6.56
N GLU A 4 -7.56 -20.14 -6.48
CA GLU A 4 -7.40 -20.88 -5.24
C GLU A 4 -6.04 -20.50 -4.66
N TYR A 5 -6.04 -19.97 -3.44
CA TYR A 5 -4.81 -19.76 -2.69
C TYR A 5 -4.61 -21.00 -1.81
N GLU A 6 -3.73 -21.89 -2.20
CA GLU A 6 -3.18 -22.88 -1.30
C GLU A 6 -2.05 -22.25 -0.49
N CYS A 7 -2.33 -21.98 0.77
CA CYS A 7 -1.32 -21.69 1.76
C CYS A 7 -0.94 -23.02 2.43
N ASN A 8 -0.08 -23.80 1.78
CA ASN A 8 0.55 -24.95 2.40
C ASN A 8 1.90 -24.53 2.95
N LYS A 9 1.96 -24.17 4.24
CA LYS A 9 3.14 -24.35 5.07
C LYS A 9 2.71 -25.03 6.35
N SER A 10 3.16 -26.27 6.50
CA SER A 10 3.14 -27.01 7.74
C SER A 10 3.89 -26.19 8.80
N LEU A 11 3.17 -25.80 9.84
CA LEU A 11 3.76 -25.31 11.08
C LEU A 11 4.44 -26.51 11.74
N ASN A 12 5.75 -26.57 11.65
CA ASN A 12 6.55 -27.30 12.61
C ASN A 12 6.69 -26.43 13.83
N ASP A 13 5.99 -26.84 14.90
CA ASP A 13 6.16 -26.32 16.24
C ASP A 13 7.53 -26.81 16.76
N ASN A 14 8.55 -25.99 16.59
CA ASN A 14 9.73 -26.00 17.42
C ASN A 14 9.80 -24.63 18.08
N GLU A 15 9.27 -24.56 19.29
CA GLU A 15 9.54 -23.51 20.24
C GLU A 15 11.02 -23.63 20.64
N ASP A 16 11.92 -23.07 19.83
CA ASP A 16 13.22 -22.68 20.31
C ASP A 16 13.00 -21.37 21.09
N GLU A 17 13.02 -21.46 22.41
CA GLU A 17 13.24 -20.34 23.32
C GLU A 17 14.52 -19.63 22.85
N ILE A 18 14.36 -18.61 22.01
CA ILE A 18 15.44 -17.66 21.76
C ILE A 18 15.54 -16.86 23.05
N ASP A 19 16.54 -17.25 23.86
CA ASP A 19 17.06 -16.43 24.92
C ASP A 19 17.05 -14.97 24.46
N SER A 20 16.27 -14.14 25.12
CA SER A 20 16.25 -12.71 24.88
C SER A 20 17.61 -12.17 25.31
N ALA A 21 18.60 -12.30 24.44
CA ALA A 21 19.91 -11.71 24.62
C ALA A 21 19.67 -10.24 24.97
N ILE A 22 20.18 -9.82 26.12
CA ILE A 22 20.09 -8.44 26.60
C ILE A 22 20.83 -7.58 25.58
N LEU A 23 20.11 -7.01 24.65
CA LEU A 23 20.67 -6.06 23.68
C LEU A 23 21.38 -4.94 24.44
N SER A 24 22.55 -4.56 23.97
CA SER A 24 23.26 -3.40 24.50
C SER A 24 22.39 -2.15 24.41
N GLU A 25 22.65 -1.14 25.23
CA GLU A 25 21.86 0.11 25.21
C GLU A 25 21.89 0.78 23.82
N ASP A 26 23.00 0.65 23.12
CA ASP A 26 23.15 1.20 21.77
C ASP A 26 22.37 0.38 20.73
N GLU A 27 22.34 -0.95 20.84
CA GLU A 27 21.50 -1.80 19.99
C GLU A 27 20.01 -1.53 20.20
N ARG A 28 19.55 -1.33 21.43
CA ARG A 28 18.17 -0.93 21.72
C ARG A 28 17.83 0.44 21.10
N LYS A 29 18.74 1.40 21.20
CA LYS A 29 18.57 2.73 20.56
C LYS A 29 18.49 2.62 19.04
N ILE A 30 19.33 1.78 18.44
CA ILE A 30 19.30 1.51 16.99
C ILE A 30 17.99 0.83 16.61
N GLU A 31 17.54 -0.18 17.34
CA GLU A 31 16.28 -0.87 17.07
C GLU A 31 15.08 0.06 17.24
N GLN A 32 15.05 0.88 18.28
CA GLN A 32 14.03 1.91 18.46
C GLN A 32 14.06 2.95 17.34
N PHE A 33 15.23 3.36 16.88
CA PHE A 33 15.40 4.26 15.75
C PHE A 33 14.88 3.63 14.45
N LEU A 34 15.24 2.39 14.15
CA LEU A 34 14.79 1.67 12.95
C LEU A 34 13.26 1.45 12.97
N SER A 35 12.70 1.10 14.13
CA SER A 35 11.25 0.92 14.30
C SER A 35 10.47 2.24 14.15
N SER A 36 11.10 3.37 14.39
CA SER A 36 10.50 4.70 14.23
C SER A 36 10.41 5.16 12.77
N GLN A 37 11.13 4.49 11.86
CA GLN A 37 11.13 4.86 10.44
C GLN A 37 9.80 4.52 9.76
N ILE A 38 9.33 5.43 8.91
CA ILE A 38 8.17 5.16 8.06
C ILE A 38 8.60 4.25 6.91
N PRO A 39 7.87 3.14 6.67
CA PRO A 39 8.14 2.29 5.52
C PRO A 39 8.05 3.06 4.21
N VAL A 40 9.15 3.11 3.48
CA VAL A 40 9.21 3.74 2.15
C VAL A 40 8.75 2.73 1.10
N ILE A 41 7.97 3.18 0.11
CA ILE A 41 7.60 2.34 -1.04
C ILE A 41 8.88 1.84 -1.69
N PRO A 42 9.14 0.52 -1.69
CA PRO A 42 10.36 -0.01 -2.26
C PRO A 42 10.31 0.01 -3.79
N LEU A 43 11.49 -0.06 -4.39
CA LEU A 43 11.64 -0.17 -5.84
C LEU A 43 12.18 -1.55 -6.20
N ASP A 44 11.56 -2.18 -7.18
CA ASP A 44 12.03 -3.42 -7.78
C ASP A 44 13.33 -3.14 -8.56
N GLN A 45 14.45 -3.60 -8.04
CA GLN A 45 15.76 -3.36 -8.62
C GLN A 45 15.90 -4.01 -10.01
N ASN A 46 15.22 -5.15 -10.24
CA ASN A 46 15.23 -5.83 -11.53
C ASN A 46 14.50 -5.07 -12.64
N LYS A 47 13.59 -4.20 -12.27
CA LYS A 47 12.84 -3.34 -13.20
C LYS A 47 13.41 -1.93 -13.26
N LEU A 48 14.00 -1.44 -12.18
CA LEU A 48 14.42 -0.05 -12.04
C LEU A 48 15.36 0.42 -13.17
N HIS A 49 16.33 -0.41 -13.54
CA HIS A 49 17.28 -0.08 -14.60
C HIS A 49 16.66 0.00 -16.01
N LYS A 50 15.43 -0.54 -16.18
CA LYS A 50 14.66 -0.48 -17.43
C LYS A 50 13.68 0.69 -17.46
N GLN A 51 13.55 1.42 -16.34
CA GLN A 51 12.62 2.53 -16.24
C GLN A 51 13.28 3.84 -16.69
N THR A 52 12.49 4.71 -17.31
CA THR A 52 12.92 6.07 -17.57
C THR A 52 12.79 6.90 -16.29
N LYS A 53 13.90 7.49 -15.85
CA LYS A 53 13.90 8.41 -14.70
C LYS A 53 13.57 9.82 -15.17
N LEU A 54 12.60 10.45 -14.54
CA LEU A 54 12.13 11.81 -14.81
C LEU A 54 12.18 12.63 -13.53
N GLU A 55 12.53 13.90 -13.64
CA GLU A 55 12.40 14.86 -12.55
C GLU A 55 11.22 15.81 -12.86
N ILE A 56 10.13 15.66 -12.09
CA ILE A 56 8.90 16.46 -12.28
C ILE A 56 8.62 17.23 -11.00
N LYS A 57 8.70 18.57 -11.05
CA LYS A 57 8.44 19.45 -9.89
C LYS A 57 9.21 19.06 -8.62
N GLY A 58 10.47 18.65 -8.77
CA GLY A 58 11.35 18.22 -7.68
C GLY A 58 11.09 16.80 -7.17
N ILE A 59 10.29 16.02 -7.88
CA ILE A 59 9.98 14.62 -7.53
C ILE A 59 10.53 13.70 -8.61
N THR A 60 11.33 12.72 -8.20
CA THR A 60 11.81 11.67 -9.10
C THR A 60 10.70 10.68 -9.39
N VAL A 61 10.29 10.59 -10.66
CA VAL A 61 9.31 9.64 -11.18
C VAL A 61 10.01 8.59 -12.03
N TYR A 62 9.78 7.32 -11.76
CA TYR A 62 10.20 6.21 -12.61
C TYR A 62 9.05 5.75 -13.48
N PHE A 63 9.27 5.72 -14.81
CA PHE A 63 8.24 5.39 -15.79
C PHE A 63 8.70 4.20 -16.65
N PRO A 64 7.83 3.21 -16.95
CA PRO A 64 8.23 1.94 -17.58
C PRO A 64 8.87 2.06 -18.96
N HIS A 65 8.63 3.14 -19.66
CA HIS A 65 9.17 3.42 -21.01
C HIS A 65 9.44 4.92 -21.18
N LYS A 66 10.01 5.32 -22.31
CA LYS A 66 10.16 6.75 -22.64
C LYS A 66 8.76 7.36 -22.79
N PRO A 67 8.39 8.34 -21.95
CA PRO A 67 7.06 8.93 -21.99
C PRO A 67 6.91 9.92 -23.17
N TYR A 68 5.69 10.06 -23.65
CA TYR A 68 5.32 11.11 -24.57
C TYR A 68 5.14 12.46 -23.85
N GLU A 69 5.19 13.56 -24.57
CA GLU A 69 5.03 14.92 -24.00
C GLU A 69 3.70 15.09 -23.26
N ASN A 70 2.61 14.57 -23.83
CA ASN A 70 1.28 14.60 -23.20
C ASN A 70 1.22 13.78 -21.90
N GLN A 71 1.99 12.70 -21.78
CA GLN A 71 2.12 11.91 -20.54
C GLN A 71 2.89 12.69 -19.49
N ILE A 72 3.97 13.36 -19.88
CA ILE A 72 4.76 14.23 -18.98
C ILE A 72 3.86 15.38 -18.47
N ALA A 73 3.12 16.03 -19.37
CA ALA A 73 2.19 17.10 -19.01
C ALA A 73 1.13 16.61 -18.02
N TYR A 74 0.55 15.42 -18.26
CA TYR A 74 -0.43 14.81 -17.38
C TYR A 74 0.17 14.51 -15.98
N MET A 75 1.32 13.86 -15.93
CA MET A 75 2.03 13.56 -14.67
C MET A 75 2.39 14.82 -13.89
N THR A 76 2.79 15.88 -14.59
CA THR A 76 3.09 17.19 -13.99
C THR A 76 1.86 17.76 -13.29
N LYS A 77 0.69 17.71 -13.91
CA LYS A 77 -0.57 18.18 -13.30
C LYS A 77 -0.99 17.36 -12.11
N VAL A 78 -0.82 16.04 -12.16
CA VAL A 78 -1.09 15.15 -11.02
C VAL A 78 -0.21 15.52 -9.82
N ILE A 79 1.09 15.64 -10.05
CA ILE A 79 2.06 15.98 -8.99
C ILE A 79 1.78 17.37 -8.42
N GLU A 80 1.49 18.34 -9.28
CA GLU A 80 1.13 19.71 -8.87
C GLU A 80 -0.10 19.72 -7.96
N ALA A 81 -1.15 18.96 -8.32
CA ALA A 81 -2.37 18.83 -7.51
C ALA A 81 -2.06 18.19 -6.15
N CYS A 82 -1.23 17.14 -6.12
CA CYS A 82 -0.81 16.49 -4.88
C CYS A 82 0.00 17.43 -3.98
N GLN A 83 0.95 18.20 -4.55
CA GLN A 83 1.76 19.15 -3.79
C GLN A 83 0.92 20.29 -3.21
N LYS A 84 -0.01 20.82 -3.99
CA LYS A 84 -0.91 21.91 -3.58
C LYS A 84 -2.08 21.43 -2.73
N ARG A 85 -2.28 20.11 -2.61
CA ARG A 85 -3.45 19.51 -1.93
C ARG A 85 -4.78 20.06 -2.48
N THR A 86 -4.86 20.18 -3.81
CA THR A 86 -6.03 20.68 -4.52
C THR A 86 -6.74 19.58 -5.28
N LEU A 87 -8.03 19.79 -5.55
CA LEU A 87 -8.78 18.94 -6.47
C LEU A 87 -8.32 19.21 -7.90
N ALA A 88 -8.26 18.17 -8.72
CA ALA A 88 -7.97 18.29 -10.14
C ALA A 88 -8.88 17.37 -10.94
N ALA A 89 -9.45 17.90 -12.03
CA ALA A 89 -10.15 17.15 -13.05
C ALA A 89 -9.25 17.09 -14.29
N LEU A 90 -8.77 15.89 -14.63
CA LEU A 90 -7.83 15.69 -15.72
C LEU A 90 -8.45 14.80 -16.78
N GLU A 91 -8.56 15.32 -17.99
CA GLU A 91 -9.04 14.60 -19.16
C GLU A 91 -7.89 14.34 -20.13
N SER A 92 -7.94 13.18 -20.77
CA SER A 92 -7.00 12.80 -21.82
C SER A 92 -7.67 11.75 -22.71
N PRO A 93 -7.39 11.68 -24.00
CA PRO A 93 -7.95 10.69 -24.91
C PRO A 93 -7.75 9.24 -24.43
N THR A 94 -8.60 8.33 -24.90
CA THR A 94 -8.42 6.89 -24.64
C THR A 94 -7.11 6.41 -25.25
N GLY A 95 -6.45 5.44 -24.59
CA GLY A 95 -5.18 4.88 -25.08
C GLY A 95 -3.93 5.69 -24.76
N THR A 96 -4.03 6.86 -24.13
CA THR A 96 -2.87 7.70 -23.78
C THR A 96 -2.08 7.23 -22.56
N GLY A 97 -2.46 6.11 -21.94
CA GLY A 97 -1.77 5.58 -20.74
C GLY A 97 -2.09 6.32 -19.44
N LYS A 98 -3.27 6.95 -19.33
CA LYS A 98 -3.70 7.71 -18.14
C LYS A 98 -3.48 6.97 -16.81
N THR A 99 -3.88 5.70 -16.76
CA THR A 99 -3.78 4.87 -15.56
C THR A 99 -2.33 4.73 -15.11
N LEU A 100 -1.44 4.43 -16.04
CA LEU A 100 0.00 4.30 -15.77
C LEU A 100 0.61 5.63 -15.32
N CYS A 101 0.29 6.72 -16.02
CA CYS A 101 0.75 8.07 -15.64
C CYS A 101 0.29 8.45 -14.23
N LEU A 102 -0.99 8.20 -13.91
CA LEU A 102 -1.56 8.46 -12.60
C LEU A 102 -0.84 7.66 -11.51
N LEU A 103 -0.70 6.34 -11.71
CA LEU A 103 -0.04 5.45 -10.75
C LEU A 103 1.41 5.87 -10.49
N CYS A 104 2.21 6.06 -11.55
CA CYS A 104 3.61 6.48 -11.40
C CYS A 104 3.74 7.82 -10.68
N SER A 105 2.88 8.79 -10.99
CA SER A 105 2.92 10.12 -10.35
C SER A 105 2.58 10.08 -8.86
N VAL A 106 1.48 9.40 -8.49
CA VAL A 106 1.05 9.38 -7.09
C VAL A 106 1.95 8.50 -6.22
N LEU A 107 2.49 7.39 -6.77
CA LEU A 107 3.44 6.54 -6.06
C LEU A 107 4.78 7.24 -5.85
N ALA A 108 5.26 7.97 -6.86
CA ALA A 108 6.45 8.79 -6.73
C ALA A 108 6.27 9.88 -5.68
N PHE A 109 5.12 10.57 -5.67
CA PHE A 109 4.81 11.60 -4.68
C PHE A 109 4.77 11.03 -3.25
N VAL A 110 4.07 9.90 -3.04
CA VAL A 110 3.99 9.27 -1.71
C VAL A 110 5.38 8.82 -1.25
N ARG A 111 6.16 8.18 -2.13
CA ARG A 111 7.53 7.76 -1.83
C ARG A 111 8.42 8.95 -1.47
N HIS A 112 8.33 10.06 -2.21
CA HIS A 112 9.05 11.30 -1.91
C HIS A 112 8.69 11.83 -0.52
N LYS A 113 7.40 11.85 -0.16
CA LYS A 113 6.93 12.26 1.17
C LYS A 113 7.43 11.34 2.28
N GLN A 114 7.46 10.04 2.07
CA GLN A 114 8.01 9.09 3.04
C GLN A 114 9.50 9.34 3.29
N LEU A 115 10.27 9.58 2.25
CA LEU A 115 11.70 9.92 2.35
C LEU A 115 11.91 11.27 3.06
N GLU A 116 11.11 12.29 2.74
CA GLU A 116 11.16 13.60 3.38
C GLU A 116 10.91 13.51 4.90
N ILE A 117 9.88 12.74 5.30
CA ILE A 117 9.56 12.54 6.71
C ILE A 117 10.69 11.81 7.43
N ASN A 118 11.23 10.75 6.84
CA ASN A 118 12.34 10.00 7.44
C ASN A 118 13.60 10.87 7.58
N SER A 119 13.92 11.68 6.56
CA SER A 119 15.05 12.62 6.64
C SER A 119 14.89 13.65 7.75
N LYS A 120 13.68 14.19 7.93
CA LYS A 120 13.39 15.12 9.04
C LYS A 120 13.54 14.43 10.41
N ARG A 121 13.15 13.16 10.54
CA ARG A 121 13.33 12.37 11.76
C ARG A 121 14.79 12.15 12.08
N ILE A 122 15.61 11.79 11.09
CA ILE A 122 17.06 11.58 11.26
C ILE A 122 17.75 12.87 11.71
N ASN A 123 17.40 14.02 11.12
CA ASN A 123 18.04 15.29 11.42
C ASN A 123 17.56 15.93 12.75
N GLY A 124 16.85 15.19 13.61
CA GLY A 124 16.39 15.67 14.91
C GLY A 124 15.39 16.84 14.87
N SER A 125 14.81 17.13 13.69
CA SER A 125 13.81 18.20 13.52
C SER A 125 12.45 17.89 14.16
N PHE A 126 12.32 16.71 14.78
CA PHE A 126 11.20 16.36 15.64
C PHE A 126 11.59 16.62 17.09
N TYR A 127 11.28 17.80 17.59
CA TYR A 127 11.34 18.08 19.02
C TYR A 127 10.25 17.26 19.72
N ILE A 128 10.65 16.27 20.50
CA ILE A 128 9.80 15.69 21.53
C ILE A 128 9.69 16.78 22.61
N ASN A 129 8.53 17.36 22.78
CA ASN A 129 8.28 18.25 23.90
C ASN A 129 8.47 17.45 25.19
N ASN A 130 8.95 18.08 26.26
CA ASN A 130 9.22 17.46 27.56
C ASN A 130 8.02 16.71 28.20
N ASN A 131 6.85 16.78 27.58
CA ASN A 131 5.61 16.08 28.00
C ASN A 131 5.34 14.78 27.20
N GLY A 132 6.25 14.35 26.32
CA GLY A 132 6.05 13.12 25.53
C GLY A 132 5.03 13.24 24.38
N ASP A 133 4.42 14.40 24.18
CA ASP A 133 3.51 14.64 23.08
C ASP A 133 4.30 14.91 21.79
N ILE A 134 4.17 14.00 20.85
CA ILE A 134 4.61 14.22 19.46
C ILE A 134 3.75 15.37 18.94
N ASN A 135 4.39 16.51 18.68
CA ASN A 135 3.71 17.62 18.02
C ASN A 135 3.16 17.09 16.68
N ASN A 136 1.87 16.78 16.67
CA ASN A 136 1.12 16.29 15.50
C ASN A 136 0.95 17.43 14.49
N ASN A 137 2.07 17.98 14.01
CA ASN A 137 2.04 18.82 12.83
C ASN A 137 1.56 17.95 11.67
N LYS A 138 0.52 18.40 11.03
CA LYS A 138 -0.19 17.80 9.87
C LYS A 138 0.75 17.36 8.72
N GLU A 139 2.04 17.68 8.80
CA GLU A 139 3.11 17.33 7.86
C GLU A 139 3.74 15.95 8.06
N THR A 140 3.46 15.27 9.18
CA THR A 140 4.06 13.97 9.51
C THR A 140 3.26 12.78 9.00
N THR A 141 2.08 13.03 8.44
CA THR A 141 1.18 11.95 7.98
C THR A 141 1.54 11.53 6.56
N VAL A 142 1.83 10.24 6.39
CA VAL A 142 2.03 9.64 5.06
C VAL A 142 0.71 9.61 4.30
N PRO A 143 0.65 10.12 3.07
CA PRO A 143 -0.57 10.04 2.27
C PRO A 143 -0.94 8.60 1.95
N ILE A 144 -2.24 8.28 2.03
CA ILE A 144 -2.81 7.00 1.60
C ILE A 144 -3.45 7.22 0.23
N ILE A 145 -3.23 6.28 -0.69
CA ILE A 145 -3.81 6.31 -2.02
C ILE A 145 -5.06 5.45 -2.05
N TYR A 146 -6.20 6.04 -2.38
CA TYR A 146 -7.43 5.33 -2.70
C TYR A 146 -7.68 5.41 -4.21
N TYR A 147 -7.46 4.30 -4.91
CA TYR A 147 -7.75 4.18 -6.33
C TYR A 147 -9.13 3.55 -6.51
N SER A 148 -10.05 4.24 -7.15
CA SER A 148 -11.39 3.72 -7.43
C SER A 148 -11.71 3.77 -8.92
N SER A 149 -12.52 2.83 -9.36
CA SER A 149 -13.00 2.78 -10.75
C SER A 149 -14.43 2.25 -10.79
N ARG A 150 -15.12 2.53 -11.89
CA ARG A 150 -16.52 2.14 -12.07
C ARG A 150 -16.69 0.61 -12.13
N THR A 151 -15.73 -0.12 -12.67
CA THR A 151 -15.83 -1.56 -12.88
C THR A 151 -14.61 -2.31 -12.34
N HIS A 152 -14.81 -3.57 -11.94
CA HIS A 152 -13.72 -4.42 -11.48
C HIS A 152 -12.70 -4.73 -12.57
N SER A 153 -13.12 -4.80 -13.84
CA SER A 153 -12.18 -5.03 -14.93
C SER A 153 -11.21 -3.85 -15.10
N GLN A 154 -11.69 -2.61 -14.86
CA GLN A 154 -10.81 -1.44 -14.84
C GLN A 154 -9.85 -1.46 -13.63
N LEU A 155 -10.29 -1.94 -12.46
CA LEU A 155 -9.39 -2.14 -11.32
C LEU A 155 -8.32 -3.21 -11.62
N SER A 156 -8.71 -4.32 -12.22
CA SER A 156 -7.76 -5.34 -12.66
C SER A 156 -6.78 -4.79 -13.71
N GLY A 157 -7.26 -3.94 -14.61
CA GLY A 157 -6.42 -3.21 -15.55
C GLY A 157 -5.40 -2.30 -14.84
N ALA A 158 -5.82 -1.59 -13.80
CA ALA A 158 -4.93 -0.73 -13.02
C ALA A 158 -3.85 -1.55 -12.28
N ILE A 159 -4.19 -2.70 -11.75
CA ILE A 159 -3.23 -3.63 -11.15
C ILE A 159 -2.21 -4.12 -12.19
N ASN A 160 -2.67 -4.46 -13.40
CA ASN A 160 -1.77 -4.87 -14.47
C ASN A 160 -0.82 -3.73 -14.91
N GLU A 161 -1.28 -2.48 -14.90
CA GLU A 161 -0.41 -1.34 -15.13
C GLU A 161 0.58 -1.14 -13.98
N LEU A 162 0.15 -1.31 -12.72
CA LEU A 162 1.04 -1.25 -11.56
C LEU A 162 2.18 -2.27 -11.65
N LYS A 163 1.90 -3.50 -12.09
CA LYS A 163 2.90 -4.55 -12.29
C LYS A 163 3.98 -4.20 -13.31
N LYS A 164 3.73 -3.29 -14.23
CA LYS A 164 4.74 -2.80 -15.21
C LYS A 164 5.72 -1.82 -14.57
N THR A 165 5.36 -1.19 -13.47
CA THR A 165 6.20 -0.20 -12.79
C THR A 165 7.25 -0.87 -11.91
N CYS A 166 8.26 -0.11 -11.51
CA CYS A 166 9.22 -0.56 -10.49
C CYS A 166 8.74 -0.34 -9.05
N TYR A 167 7.61 0.34 -8.85
CA TYR A 167 7.09 0.59 -7.51
C TYR A 167 6.44 -0.67 -6.93
N LEU A 168 6.75 -0.96 -5.67
CA LEU A 168 6.21 -2.10 -4.92
C LEU A 168 5.42 -1.61 -3.69
N PRO A 169 4.30 -0.89 -3.87
CA PRO A 169 3.50 -0.45 -2.74
C PRO A 169 2.81 -1.64 -2.06
N ARG A 170 2.52 -1.53 -0.77
CA ARG A 170 1.56 -2.42 -0.12
C ARG A 170 0.16 -2.05 -0.63
N THR A 171 -0.55 -3.00 -1.21
CA THR A 171 -1.85 -2.78 -1.82
C THR A 171 -2.86 -3.81 -1.37
N ALA A 172 -4.14 -3.41 -1.29
CA ALA A 172 -5.25 -4.31 -1.08
C ALA A 172 -6.40 -3.93 -2.00
N VAL A 173 -7.01 -4.94 -2.62
CA VAL A 173 -8.21 -4.76 -3.44
C VAL A 173 -9.43 -4.89 -2.54
N LEU A 174 -10.24 -3.84 -2.47
CA LEU A 174 -11.49 -3.85 -1.74
C LEU A 174 -12.64 -4.13 -2.70
N SER A 175 -13.50 -5.07 -2.34
CA SER A 175 -14.67 -5.42 -3.13
C SER A 175 -15.84 -5.85 -2.23
N ALA A 176 -17.03 -5.97 -2.83
CA ALA A 176 -18.20 -6.46 -2.15
C ALA A 176 -18.01 -7.90 -1.63
N ARG A 177 -18.69 -8.25 -0.55
CA ARG A 177 -18.61 -9.57 0.07
C ARG A 177 -18.96 -10.70 -0.88
N GLU A 178 -19.84 -10.45 -1.82
CA GLU A 178 -20.27 -11.39 -2.87
C GLU A 178 -19.09 -11.89 -3.71
N ARG A 179 -18.03 -11.08 -3.82
CA ARG A 179 -16.83 -11.42 -4.60
C ARG A 179 -15.68 -11.91 -3.75
N MET A 180 -15.54 -11.37 -2.53
CA MET A 180 -14.35 -11.57 -1.72
C MET A 180 -14.55 -12.52 -0.54
N CYS A 181 -15.80 -12.94 -0.24
CA CYS A 181 -16.04 -13.84 0.89
C CYS A 181 -15.53 -15.24 0.58
N THR A 182 -14.53 -15.68 1.36
CA THR A 182 -13.94 -17.03 1.27
C THR A 182 -14.65 -18.05 2.18
N ASN A 183 -15.62 -17.62 2.99
CA ASN A 183 -16.34 -18.49 3.89
C ASN A 183 -17.33 -19.37 3.12
N GLN A 184 -17.01 -20.66 2.98
CA GLN A 184 -17.82 -21.64 2.25
C GLN A 184 -19.23 -21.79 2.82
N HIS A 185 -19.43 -21.66 4.14
CA HIS A 185 -20.75 -21.75 4.77
C HIS A 185 -21.71 -20.61 4.36
N VAL A 186 -21.19 -19.53 3.82
CA VAL A 186 -22.00 -18.43 3.31
C VAL A 186 -22.49 -18.71 1.89
N ASN A 187 -21.70 -19.42 1.09
CA ASN A 187 -21.99 -19.65 -0.33
C ASN A 187 -22.95 -20.83 -0.60
N MET A 188 -23.17 -21.73 0.37
CA MET A 188 -23.88 -22.99 0.14
C MET A 188 -25.41 -22.91 0.08
N ASN A 189 -26.07 -21.82 0.47
CA ASN A 189 -27.52 -21.73 0.50
C ASN A 189 -28.06 -20.58 -0.33
N LYS A 190 -28.81 -20.89 -1.36
CA LYS A 190 -29.40 -19.94 -2.31
C LYS A 190 -30.59 -19.13 -1.75
N SER A 191 -31.10 -19.47 -0.54
CA SER A 191 -32.33 -18.90 0.01
C SER A 191 -32.21 -17.56 0.74
N LEU A 192 -31.01 -17.20 1.20
CA LEU A 192 -30.73 -15.93 1.87
C LEU A 192 -29.63 -15.17 1.15
N THR A 193 -29.75 -13.84 1.11
CA THR A 193 -28.67 -13.02 0.55
C THR A 193 -27.39 -13.24 1.34
N LEU A 194 -26.23 -13.25 0.66
CA LEU A 194 -24.91 -13.42 1.27
C LEU A 194 -24.68 -12.45 2.44
N ASN A 195 -25.17 -11.22 2.30
CA ASN A 195 -25.06 -10.20 3.35
C ASN A 195 -25.82 -10.55 4.62
N THR A 196 -27.03 -11.10 4.49
CA THR A 196 -27.86 -11.55 5.64
C THR A 196 -27.16 -12.69 6.38
N LYS A 197 -26.67 -13.69 5.67
CA LYS A 197 -25.90 -14.80 6.25
C LYS A 197 -24.62 -14.35 6.92
N CYS A 198 -23.86 -13.50 6.25
CA CYS A 198 -22.63 -12.96 6.82
C CYS A 198 -22.93 -12.25 8.15
N ARG A 199 -24.01 -11.44 8.21
CA ARG A 199 -24.43 -10.77 9.45
C ARG A 199 -24.80 -11.78 10.55
N GLN A 200 -25.57 -12.82 10.21
CA GLN A 200 -25.94 -13.88 11.16
C GLN A 200 -24.71 -14.61 11.73
N LEU A 201 -23.76 -15.01 10.87
CA LEU A 201 -22.54 -15.71 11.28
C LEU A 201 -21.64 -14.81 12.15
N ARG A 202 -21.56 -13.51 11.85
CA ARG A 202 -20.81 -12.56 12.66
C ARG A 202 -21.45 -12.39 14.04
N ASN A 203 -22.76 -12.18 14.10
CA ASN A 203 -23.48 -12.00 15.37
C ASN A 203 -23.38 -13.24 16.27
N LYS A 204 -23.37 -14.43 15.67
CA LYS A 204 -23.21 -15.71 16.39
C LYS A 204 -21.74 -16.06 16.65
N LYS A 205 -20.78 -15.22 16.27
CA LYS A 205 -19.32 -15.48 16.35
C LYS A 205 -18.89 -16.80 15.65
N LEU A 206 -19.61 -17.21 14.61
CA LEU A 206 -19.32 -18.45 13.86
C LEU A 206 -18.45 -18.23 12.62
N CYS A 207 -18.11 -16.99 12.29
CA CYS A 207 -17.22 -16.67 11.17
C CYS A 207 -15.76 -16.62 11.64
N LYS A 208 -14.99 -17.69 11.41
CA LYS A 208 -13.57 -17.75 11.79
C LYS A 208 -12.73 -16.61 11.21
N TYR A 209 -13.01 -16.18 9.98
CA TYR A 209 -12.29 -15.09 9.33
C TYR A 209 -12.53 -13.74 10.03
N PHE A 210 -13.77 -13.47 10.42
CA PHE A 210 -14.10 -12.26 11.17
C PHE A 210 -13.55 -12.28 12.60
N ASN A 211 -13.67 -13.42 13.28
CA ASN A 211 -13.25 -13.55 14.68
C ASN A 211 -11.74 -13.45 14.87
N ASN A 212 -10.95 -13.75 13.83
CA ASN A 212 -9.51 -13.74 13.88
C ASN A 212 -8.87 -12.52 13.22
N VAL A 213 -9.66 -11.54 12.80
CA VAL A 213 -9.15 -10.35 12.11
C VAL A 213 -8.11 -9.60 12.95
N ASP A 214 -8.37 -9.47 14.26
CA ASP A 214 -7.47 -8.76 15.17
C ASP A 214 -6.21 -9.56 15.55
N ARG A 215 -6.19 -10.86 15.23
CA ARG A 215 -5.03 -11.74 15.50
C ARG A 215 -4.04 -11.74 14.34
N VAL A 216 -4.45 -11.21 13.21
CA VAL A 216 -3.60 -11.18 12.02
C VAL A 216 -2.60 -10.05 12.16
N ASN A 217 -1.33 -10.39 12.35
CA ASN A 217 -0.26 -9.41 12.35
C ASN A 217 -0.07 -8.87 10.92
N VAL A 218 -0.49 -7.63 10.71
CA VAL A 218 -0.40 -6.95 9.41
C VAL A 218 1.04 -6.87 8.88
N ASN A 219 2.02 -6.94 9.78
CA ASN A 219 3.44 -6.92 9.41
C ASN A 219 3.93 -8.27 8.87
N SER A 220 3.22 -9.37 9.12
CA SER A 220 3.55 -10.70 8.60
C SER A 220 2.99 -10.96 7.19
N PHE A 221 2.18 -10.07 6.64
CA PHE A 221 1.83 -10.16 5.23
C PHE A 221 3.04 -9.74 4.41
N ASP A 222 3.76 -10.70 3.92
CA ASP A 222 4.59 -10.51 2.75
C ASP A 222 3.75 -9.84 1.67
N ARG A 223 4.36 -8.90 0.94
CA ARG A 223 3.68 -8.16 -0.13
C ARG A 223 2.88 -9.16 -0.92
N CYS A 224 1.54 -9.02 -0.88
CA CYS A 224 0.70 -9.87 -1.69
C CYS A 224 1.20 -9.74 -3.12
N ASP A 225 1.69 -10.84 -3.67
CA ASP A 225 1.90 -10.97 -5.09
C ASP A 225 0.52 -10.85 -5.73
N ILE A 226 0.21 -9.61 -6.15
CA ILE A 226 -1.04 -9.27 -6.82
C ILE A 226 -0.98 -9.81 -8.25
#